data_cfafa77dd8e9d84d1daaa3e01637b20e
#
_entry.id   cfafa77dd8e9d84d1daaa3e01637b20e
#
_cell.length_a   1.000
_cell.length_b   1.000
_cell.length_c   1.000
_cell.angle_alpha   90.00
_cell.angle_beta   90.00
_cell.angle_gamma   90.00
#
_symmetry.space_group_name_H-M   'P 1'
#
loop_
_entity.id
_entity.type
_entity.pdbx_description
1 polymer ?
#
loop_
_entity_poly.entity_id
_entity_poly.type
_entity_poly.pdbx_seq_one_letter_code
_entity_poly.pdbx_strand_id
1 'polypeptide(L)'
;MPKQLLTLAGKTLVEHCVGAFAEAPGIDETVLVMPRDYHDEARRIVGDQVSVIIEGGVTRSDSVRNALAYLAARYPEAETGVLLHDAARPLVTQQIIADCATALEKHDAIGTAVPTSDTILVVADGVIASVPPRETLYRAQTPQGFRLETIARAHALAAADPDFTPTDDCGVVLRYLPDVPVHIVQGSERNIKVTYPSDLPVAEALLRAAD
;
A
#
# COMPACT_ATOMS: atom_id res chain seq x y z
N MET A 1 0.38 6.01 20.28
CA MET A 1 1.23 6.52 19.16
C MET A 1 0.98 5.63 17.96
N PRO A 2 0.73 6.19 16.77
CA PRO A 2 0.59 5.44 15.54
C PRO A 2 1.87 4.67 15.21
N LYS A 3 1.74 3.43 14.72
CA LYS A 3 2.90 2.54 14.46
C LYS A 3 3.87 3.08 13.39
N GLN A 4 3.39 3.87 12.44
CA GLN A 4 4.22 4.50 11.41
C GLN A 4 5.20 5.55 11.96
N LEU A 5 5.04 5.97 13.20
CA LEU A 5 5.98 6.82 13.94
C LEU A 5 7.01 6.03 14.78
N LEU A 6 6.95 4.69 14.75
CA LEU A 6 7.99 3.86 15.35
C LEU A 6 9.32 4.07 14.61
N THR A 7 10.42 4.03 15.36
CA THR A 7 11.76 4.26 14.83
C THR A 7 12.41 2.96 14.36
N LEU A 8 12.99 3.01 13.17
CA LEU A 8 13.79 1.97 12.54
C LEU A 8 15.13 2.60 12.11
N ALA A 9 16.25 2.14 12.63
CA ALA A 9 17.59 2.63 12.29
C ALA A 9 17.73 4.18 12.33
N GLY A 10 17.13 4.82 13.34
CA GLY A 10 17.23 6.27 13.55
C GLY A 10 16.21 7.13 12.79
N LYS A 11 15.41 6.57 11.90
CA LYS A 11 14.30 7.25 11.20
C LYS A 11 12.98 6.59 11.54
N THR A 12 11.86 7.30 11.44
CA THR A 12 10.53 6.70 11.59
C THR A 12 10.17 5.85 10.37
N LEU A 13 9.22 4.91 10.52
CA LEU A 13 8.75 4.10 9.39
C LEU A 13 8.21 4.99 8.26
N VAL A 14 7.50 6.08 8.61
CA VAL A 14 6.97 7.02 7.62
C VAL A 14 8.07 7.78 6.90
N GLU A 15 9.19 8.15 7.56
CA GLU A 15 10.35 8.77 6.89
C GLU A 15 10.97 7.85 5.85
N HIS A 16 11.14 6.56 6.19
CA HIS A 16 11.64 5.58 5.22
C HIS A 16 10.73 5.48 3.99
N CYS A 17 9.41 5.36 4.20
CA CYS A 17 8.47 5.26 3.10
C CYS A 17 8.45 6.55 2.25
N VAL A 18 8.25 7.72 2.89
CA VAL A 18 8.16 9.00 2.18
C VAL A 18 9.43 9.28 1.41
N GLY A 19 10.62 9.06 2.03
CA GLY A 19 11.90 9.23 1.33
C GLY A 19 12.02 8.34 0.10
N ALA A 20 11.60 7.07 0.20
CA ALA A 20 11.64 6.17 -0.94
C ALA A 20 10.77 6.65 -2.12
N PHE A 21 9.57 7.18 -1.85
CA PHE A 21 8.69 7.70 -2.90
C PHE A 21 9.13 9.07 -3.43
N ALA A 22 9.62 9.96 -2.56
CA ALA A 22 10.09 11.29 -2.97
C ALA A 22 11.32 11.24 -3.90
N GLU A 23 12.14 10.19 -3.78
CA GLU A 23 13.32 9.98 -4.62
C GLU A 23 13.04 9.11 -5.85
N ALA A 24 11.83 8.54 -5.97
CA ALA A 24 11.52 7.57 -7.02
C ALA A 24 11.21 8.26 -8.37
N PRO A 25 11.85 7.85 -9.47
CA PRO A 25 11.49 8.30 -10.81
C PRO A 25 10.04 7.94 -11.15
N GLY A 26 9.31 8.86 -11.78
CA GLY A 26 7.92 8.65 -12.19
C GLY A 26 6.89 8.88 -11.06
N ILE A 27 7.33 9.42 -9.92
CA ILE A 27 6.45 9.89 -8.85
C ILE A 27 6.47 11.42 -8.85
N ASP A 28 5.36 12.04 -9.24
CA ASP A 28 5.24 13.49 -9.34
C ASP A 28 4.87 14.14 -7.99
N GLU A 29 4.09 13.43 -7.17
CA GLU A 29 3.59 13.94 -5.89
C GLU A 29 3.43 12.80 -4.87
N THR A 30 3.81 13.07 -3.63
CA THR A 30 3.56 12.19 -2.49
C THR A 30 2.57 12.86 -1.54
N VAL A 31 1.49 12.13 -1.22
CA VAL A 31 0.46 12.54 -0.26
C VAL A 31 0.55 11.62 0.96
N LEU A 32 0.59 12.20 2.15
CA LEU A 32 0.60 11.42 3.40
C LEU A 32 -0.79 11.46 4.05
N VAL A 33 -1.28 10.30 4.49
CA VAL A 33 -2.53 10.19 5.26
C VAL A 33 -2.20 9.83 6.69
N MET A 34 -2.58 10.70 7.64
CA MET A 34 -2.30 10.55 9.06
C MET A 34 -3.50 10.96 9.92
N PRO A 35 -3.65 10.41 11.14
CA PRO A 35 -4.63 10.94 12.09
C PRO A 35 -4.35 12.40 12.41
N ARG A 36 -5.40 13.21 12.56
CA ARG A 36 -5.32 14.66 12.76
C ARG A 36 -4.34 15.09 13.84
N ASP A 37 -4.36 14.41 14.97
CA ASP A 37 -3.53 14.73 16.15
C ASP A 37 -2.01 14.61 15.88
N TYR A 38 -1.62 13.98 14.77
CA TYR A 38 -0.22 13.75 14.40
C TYR A 38 0.22 14.54 13.16
N HIS A 39 -0.61 15.45 12.63
CA HIS A 39 -0.26 16.22 11.43
C HIS A 39 0.98 17.12 11.65
N ASP A 40 1.04 17.84 12.76
CA ASP A 40 2.18 18.73 13.07
C ASP A 40 3.47 17.92 13.29
N GLU A 41 3.38 16.77 13.96
CA GLU A 41 4.52 15.87 14.14
C GLU A 41 4.96 15.29 12.80
N ALA A 42 4.03 14.76 12.02
CA ALA A 42 4.33 14.24 10.69
C ALA A 42 4.96 15.30 9.78
N ARG A 43 4.43 16.54 9.76
CA ARG A 43 5.02 17.64 8.97
C ARG A 43 6.45 17.97 9.40
N ARG A 44 6.76 17.95 10.70
CA ARG A 44 8.13 18.16 11.18
C ARG A 44 9.09 17.05 10.76
N ILE A 45 8.56 15.80 10.65
CA ILE A 45 9.33 14.61 10.28
C ILE A 45 9.61 14.59 8.77
N VAL A 46 8.57 14.71 7.94
CA VAL A 46 8.70 14.50 6.49
C VAL A 46 8.95 15.80 5.70
N GLY A 47 8.77 16.97 6.33
CA GLY A 47 9.04 18.26 5.69
C GLY A 47 8.29 18.46 4.38
N ASP A 48 8.99 18.94 3.38
CA ASP A 48 8.47 19.22 2.04
C ASP A 48 8.50 18.02 1.09
N GLN A 49 8.87 16.82 1.58
CA GLN A 49 8.84 15.58 0.79
C GLN A 49 7.40 15.12 0.48
N VAL A 50 6.41 15.66 1.18
CA VAL A 50 4.99 15.46 0.89
C VAL A 50 4.32 16.79 0.61
N SER A 51 3.50 16.85 -0.42
CA SER A 51 2.75 18.06 -0.80
C SER A 51 1.68 18.41 0.23
N VAL A 52 1.01 17.38 0.77
CA VAL A 52 -0.07 17.55 1.74
C VAL A 52 -0.11 16.38 2.73
N ILE A 53 -0.59 16.67 3.93
CA ILE A 53 -0.99 15.66 4.91
C ILE A 53 -2.51 15.71 5.04
N ILE A 54 -3.16 14.59 4.70
CA ILE A 54 -4.61 14.43 4.71
C ILE A 54 -5.01 13.72 6.00
N GLU A 55 -6.15 14.13 6.54
CA GLU A 55 -6.74 13.47 7.71
C GLU A 55 -7.18 12.04 7.36
N GLY A 56 -6.69 11.07 8.13
CA GLY A 56 -7.12 9.68 8.05
C GLY A 56 -8.56 9.50 8.53
N GLY A 57 -9.23 8.48 8.01
CA GLY A 57 -10.56 8.09 8.46
C GLY A 57 -10.52 7.11 9.64
N VAL A 58 -11.69 6.64 10.04
CA VAL A 58 -11.85 5.67 11.13
C VAL A 58 -11.25 4.32 10.75
N THR A 59 -11.40 3.93 9.48
CA THR A 59 -10.84 2.70 8.92
C THR A 59 -9.74 3.00 7.90
N ARG A 60 -9.00 1.94 7.50
CA ARG A 60 -8.06 2.03 6.39
C ARG A 60 -8.77 2.49 5.10
N SER A 61 -9.93 1.92 4.81
CA SER A 61 -10.72 2.28 3.61
C SER A 61 -11.20 3.73 3.63
N ASP A 62 -11.59 4.26 4.80
CA ASP A 62 -11.93 5.68 4.93
C ASP A 62 -10.72 6.57 4.62
N SER A 63 -9.56 6.20 5.14
CA SER A 63 -8.30 6.91 4.87
C SER A 63 -7.97 6.93 3.38
N VAL A 64 -8.12 5.79 2.70
CA VAL A 64 -7.93 5.70 1.23
C VAL A 64 -8.93 6.58 0.51
N ARG A 65 -10.23 6.55 0.86
CA ARG A 65 -11.25 7.40 0.24
C ARG A 65 -10.97 8.89 0.40
N ASN A 66 -10.50 9.32 1.56
CA ASN A 66 -10.12 10.71 1.80
C ASN A 66 -8.99 11.15 0.87
N ALA A 67 -7.96 10.30 0.71
CA ALA A 67 -6.86 10.56 -0.23
C ALA A 67 -7.34 10.59 -1.69
N LEU A 68 -8.16 9.62 -2.10
CA LEU A 68 -8.70 9.56 -3.46
C LEU A 68 -9.58 10.76 -3.79
N ALA A 69 -10.40 11.23 -2.83
CA ALA A 69 -11.22 12.43 -3.01
C ALA A 69 -10.36 13.68 -3.22
N TYR A 70 -9.28 13.83 -2.44
CA TYR A 70 -8.31 14.92 -2.63
C TYR A 70 -7.67 14.86 -4.02
N LEU A 71 -7.17 13.68 -4.41
CA LEU A 71 -6.49 13.49 -5.69
C LEU A 71 -7.43 13.72 -6.88
N ALA A 72 -8.68 13.24 -6.81
CA ALA A 72 -9.68 13.44 -7.85
C ALA A 72 -10.05 14.93 -8.04
N ALA A 73 -10.09 15.71 -6.96
CA ALA A 73 -10.33 17.14 -7.03
C ALA A 73 -9.13 17.90 -7.63
N ARG A 74 -7.90 17.43 -7.39
CA ARG A 74 -6.67 18.08 -7.86
C ARG A 74 -6.27 17.63 -9.26
N TYR A 75 -6.52 16.38 -9.60
CA TYR A 75 -6.15 15.77 -10.88
C TYR A 75 -7.39 15.16 -11.54
N PRO A 76 -8.23 15.95 -12.18
CA PRO A 76 -9.45 15.46 -12.82
C PRO A 76 -9.20 14.65 -14.11
N GLU A 77 -7.94 14.51 -14.52
CA GLU A 77 -7.57 13.78 -15.73
C GLU A 77 -7.63 12.25 -15.49
N ALA A 78 -8.26 11.54 -16.41
CA ALA A 78 -8.45 10.08 -16.32
C ALA A 78 -7.14 9.27 -16.34
N GLU A 79 -6.06 9.85 -16.85
CA GLU A 79 -4.77 9.18 -17.00
C GLU A 79 -3.91 9.18 -15.72
N THR A 80 -4.35 9.86 -14.65
CA THR A 80 -3.60 9.91 -13.40
C THR A 80 -3.46 8.52 -12.77
N GLY A 81 -2.21 8.08 -12.59
CA GLY A 81 -1.86 6.89 -11.83
C GLY A 81 -1.73 7.18 -10.34
N VAL A 82 -2.16 6.25 -9.50
CA VAL A 82 -2.04 6.36 -8.03
C VAL A 82 -1.39 5.10 -7.49
N LEU A 83 -0.36 5.24 -6.67
CA LEU A 83 0.25 4.17 -5.89
C LEU A 83 -0.18 4.29 -4.43
N LEU A 84 -0.91 3.30 -3.93
CA LEU A 84 -1.31 3.21 -2.52
C LEU A 84 -0.29 2.37 -1.77
N HIS A 85 0.34 2.95 -0.74
CA HIS A 85 1.39 2.28 0.02
C HIS A 85 1.15 2.31 1.52
N ASP A 86 1.35 1.16 2.17
CA ASP A 86 1.29 1.06 3.63
C ASP A 86 2.56 1.66 4.26
N ALA A 87 2.44 2.76 5.01
CA ALA A 87 3.57 3.35 5.76
C ALA A 87 4.20 2.41 6.81
N ALA A 88 3.68 1.21 6.95
CA ALA A 88 4.25 0.12 7.75
C ALA A 88 5.20 -0.81 6.95
N ARG A 89 5.49 -0.51 5.67
CA ARG A 89 6.45 -1.23 4.83
C ARG A 89 7.65 -0.34 4.48
N PRO A 90 8.53 -0.07 5.46
CA PRO A 90 9.61 0.91 5.31
C PRO A 90 10.73 0.47 4.37
N LEU A 91 10.73 -0.79 3.91
CA LEU A 91 11.78 -1.38 3.09
C LEU A 91 11.37 -1.54 1.60
N VAL A 92 10.36 -0.76 1.16
CA VAL A 92 10.05 -0.67 -0.26
C VAL A 92 11.25 -0.12 -1.02
N THR A 93 11.60 -0.76 -2.14
CA THR A 93 12.78 -0.36 -2.92
C THR A 93 12.38 0.57 -4.07
N GLN A 94 13.33 1.37 -4.55
CA GLN A 94 13.19 2.20 -5.75
C GLN A 94 12.76 1.36 -6.97
N GLN A 95 13.29 0.13 -7.09
CA GLN A 95 12.94 -0.77 -8.18
C GLN A 95 11.45 -1.16 -8.14
N ILE A 96 10.90 -1.53 -6.96
CA ILE A 96 9.48 -1.87 -6.84
C ILE A 96 8.60 -0.68 -7.21
N ILE A 97 8.96 0.53 -6.77
CA ILE A 97 8.19 1.75 -7.09
C ILE A 97 8.22 2.03 -8.59
N ALA A 98 9.40 1.97 -9.21
CA ALA A 98 9.58 2.19 -10.65
C ALA A 98 8.84 1.14 -11.49
N ASP A 99 8.89 -0.14 -11.10
CA ASP A 99 8.18 -1.22 -11.77
C ASP A 99 6.65 -1.02 -11.68
N CYS A 100 6.14 -0.56 -10.53
CA CYS A 100 4.74 -0.22 -10.36
C CYS A 100 4.33 0.97 -11.25
N ALA A 101 5.12 2.04 -11.30
CA ALA A 101 4.86 3.20 -12.15
C ALA A 101 4.83 2.80 -13.63
N THR A 102 5.83 2.03 -14.08
CA THR A 102 5.90 1.52 -15.47
C THR A 102 4.74 0.59 -15.82
N ALA A 103 4.30 -0.25 -14.87
CA ALA A 103 3.17 -1.15 -15.10
C ALA A 103 1.85 -0.38 -15.26
N LEU A 104 1.67 0.74 -14.55
CA LEU A 104 0.51 1.61 -14.68
C LEU A 104 0.41 2.37 -16.01
N GLU A 105 1.49 2.47 -16.77
CA GLU A 105 1.42 2.98 -18.14
C GLU A 105 0.57 2.09 -19.06
N LYS A 106 0.48 0.79 -18.74
CA LYS A 106 -0.14 -0.26 -19.57
C LYS A 106 -1.39 -0.90 -18.98
N HIS A 107 -1.59 -0.73 -17.67
CA HIS A 107 -2.64 -1.43 -16.92
C HIS A 107 -3.39 -0.47 -16.00
N ASP A 108 -4.69 -0.69 -15.85
CA ASP A 108 -5.55 0.13 -14.99
C ASP A 108 -5.44 -0.24 -13.50
N ALA A 109 -4.97 -1.44 -13.21
CA ALA A 109 -4.76 -1.94 -11.85
C ALA A 109 -3.58 -2.90 -11.78
N ILE A 110 -2.72 -2.70 -10.76
CA ILE A 110 -1.57 -3.56 -10.46
C ILE A 110 -1.48 -3.84 -8.96
N GLY A 111 -0.95 -5.00 -8.61
CA GLY A 111 -0.68 -5.38 -7.22
C GLY A 111 0.73 -5.92 -7.05
N THR A 112 1.49 -5.35 -6.11
CA THR A 112 2.79 -5.92 -5.73
C THR A 112 2.59 -7.20 -4.93
N ALA A 113 3.26 -8.28 -5.32
CA ALA A 113 3.14 -9.55 -4.61
C ALA A 113 4.42 -10.39 -4.73
N VAL A 114 4.59 -11.34 -3.81
CA VAL A 114 5.65 -12.35 -3.82
C VAL A 114 5.04 -13.75 -3.70
N PRO A 115 5.57 -14.78 -4.36
CA PRO A 115 5.14 -16.15 -4.14
C PRO A 115 5.22 -16.54 -2.65
N THR A 116 4.29 -17.36 -2.15
CA THR A 116 4.44 -17.86 -0.79
C THR A 116 5.44 -19.02 -0.74
N SER A 117 6.31 -19.02 0.28
CA SER A 117 7.22 -20.13 0.59
C SER A 117 6.54 -21.19 1.44
N ASP A 118 5.50 -20.82 2.18
CA ASP A 118 4.80 -21.70 3.11
C ASP A 118 3.67 -22.48 2.44
N THR A 119 3.35 -23.64 3.01
CA THR A 119 2.12 -24.35 2.68
C THR A 119 0.95 -23.66 3.37
N ILE A 120 -0.02 -23.20 2.59
CA ILE A 120 -1.22 -22.55 3.09
C ILE A 120 -2.34 -23.55 3.24
N LEU A 121 -3.01 -23.50 4.40
CA LEU A 121 -4.14 -24.37 4.72
C LEU A 121 -5.43 -23.55 4.69
N VAL A 122 -6.46 -24.07 4.03
CA VAL A 122 -7.82 -23.58 4.20
C VAL A 122 -8.45 -24.36 5.36
N VAL A 123 -8.93 -23.63 6.36
CA VAL A 123 -9.50 -24.22 7.58
C VAL A 123 -10.96 -23.81 7.71
N ALA A 124 -11.82 -24.78 7.98
CA ALA A 124 -13.23 -24.57 8.32
C ALA A 124 -13.52 -25.34 9.63
N ASP A 125 -14.18 -24.69 10.57
CA ASP A 125 -14.59 -25.27 11.86
C ASP A 125 -13.45 -25.97 12.62
N GLY A 126 -12.22 -25.43 12.53
CA GLY A 126 -11.02 -26.00 13.18
C GLY A 126 -10.41 -27.22 12.48
N VAL A 127 -10.94 -27.60 11.31
CA VAL A 127 -10.46 -28.75 10.51
C VAL A 127 -9.84 -28.23 9.19
N ILE A 128 -8.75 -28.85 8.74
CA ILE A 128 -8.16 -28.55 7.43
C ILE A 128 -9.15 -28.98 6.34
N ALA A 129 -9.69 -28.03 5.60
CA ALA A 129 -10.62 -28.27 4.51
C ALA A 129 -9.91 -28.50 3.17
N SER A 130 -8.81 -27.79 2.90
CA SER A 130 -8.01 -28.01 1.68
C SER A 130 -6.60 -27.43 1.82
N VAL A 131 -5.74 -27.84 0.89
CA VAL A 131 -4.38 -27.31 0.71
C VAL A 131 -4.27 -26.85 -0.74
N PRO A 132 -4.41 -25.55 -1.02
CA PRO A 132 -4.30 -25.03 -2.38
C PRO A 132 -2.90 -25.25 -2.98
N PRO A 133 -2.78 -25.39 -4.31
CA PRO A 133 -1.50 -25.47 -5.00
C PRO A 133 -0.65 -24.22 -4.73
N ARG A 134 0.54 -24.40 -4.15
CA ARG A 134 1.39 -23.28 -3.71
C ARG A 134 1.83 -22.35 -4.85
N GLU A 135 2.00 -22.88 -6.05
CA GLU A 135 2.37 -22.13 -7.26
C GLU A 135 1.35 -21.06 -7.66
N THR A 136 0.13 -21.15 -7.16
CA THR A 136 -0.93 -20.16 -7.41
C THR A 136 -1.08 -19.14 -6.28
N LEU A 137 -0.31 -19.29 -5.20
CA LEU A 137 -0.46 -18.49 -4.00
C LEU A 137 0.64 -17.44 -3.86
N TYR A 138 0.22 -16.20 -3.69
CA TYR A 138 1.10 -15.06 -3.50
C TYR A 138 0.70 -14.30 -2.22
N ARG A 139 1.70 -13.71 -1.57
CA ARG A 139 1.49 -12.76 -0.47
C ARG A 139 1.42 -11.35 -1.03
N ALA A 140 0.29 -10.70 -0.83
CA ALA A 140 0.08 -9.32 -1.26
C ALA A 140 0.99 -8.37 -0.48
N GLN A 141 1.55 -7.41 -1.20
CA GLN A 141 2.34 -6.31 -0.66
C GLN A 141 1.80 -4.97 -1.17
N THR A 142 2.48 -3.90 -0.84
CA THR A 142 2.28 -2.58 -1.42
C THR A 142 3.63 -2.03 -1.90
N PRO A 143 3.63 -1.12 -2.93
CA PRO A 143 2.51 -0.35 -3.49
C PRO A 143 1.49 -1.21 -4.22
N GLN A 144 0.21 -0.80 -4.16
CA GLN A 144 -0.83 -1.25 -5.09
C GLN A 144 -1.17 -0.06 -5.97
N GLY A 145 -1.19 -0.26 -7.27
CA GLY A 145 -1.31 0.86 -8.21
C GLY A 145 -2.59 0.77 -9.04
N PHE A 146 -3.15 1.93 -9.35
CA PHE A 146 -4.42 2.02 -10.07
C PHE A 146 -4.49 3.30 -10.90
N ARG A 147 -5.29 3.30 -11.98
CA ARG A 147 -5.82 4.54 -12.52
C ARG A 147 -6.74 5.16 -11.48
N LEU A 148 -6.62 6.46 -11.26
CA LEU A 148 -7.37 7.17 -10.20
C LEU A 148 -8.87 6.97 -10.34
N GLU A 149 -9.42 7.07 -11.55
CA GLU A 149 -10.83 6.85 -11.82
C GLU A 149 -11.27 5.42 -11.45
N THR A 150 -10.46 4.41 -11.79
CA THR A 150 -10.75 3.01 -11.52
C THR A 150 -10.87 2.75 -10.02
N ILE A 151 -9.87 3.17 -9.25
CA ILE A 151 -9.87 2.90 -7.80
C ILE A 151 -10.92 3.74 -7.06
N ALA A 152 -11.15 4.98 -7.48
CA ALA A 152 -12.18 5.84 -6.89
C ALA A 152 -13.58 5.22 -7.10
N ARG A 153 -13.87 4.72 -8.32
CA ARG A 153 -15.13 4.03 -8.63
C ARG A 153 -15.29 2.75 -7.82
N ALA A 154 -14.24 1.94 -7.71
CA ALA A 154 -14.27 0.71 -6.92
C ALA A 154 -14.57 0.99 -5.44
N HIS A 155 -13.90 1.96 -4.84
CA HIS A 155 -14.13 2.37 -3.44
C HIS A 155 -15.51 3.01 -3.22
N ALA A 156 -16.07 3.72 -4.20
CA ALA A 156 -17.43 4.26 -4.11
C ALA A 156 -18.47 3.14 -4.06
N LEU A 157 -18.31 2.08 -4.89
CA LEU A 157 -19.16 0.90 -4.87
C LEU A 157 -19.02 0.13 -3.54
N ALA A 158 -17.78 -0.07 -3.08
CA ALA A 158 -17.51 -0.76 -1.81
C ALA A 158 -18.12 -0.02 -0.60
N ALA A 159 -18.14 1.32 -0.63
CA ALA A 159 -18.73 2.11 0.45
C ALA A 159 -20.24 1.96 0.56
N ALA A 160 -20.91 1.54 -0.51
CA ALA A 160 -22.36 1.26 -0.56
C ALA A 160 -22.71 -0.16 -0.10
N ASP A 161 -21.73 -1.05 0.11
CA ASP A 161 -21.90 -2.44 0.54
C ASP A 161 -21.53 -2.59 2.02
N PRO A 162 -22.49 -2.61 2.97
CA PRO A 162 -22.23 -2.71 4.40
C PRO A 162 -21.67 -4.07 4.82
N ASP A 163 -21.85 -5.11 4.00
CA ASP A 163 -21.43 -6.49 4.30
C ASP A 163 -20.00 -6.77 3.84
N PHE A 164 -19.35 -5.80 3.20
CA PHE A 164 -17.98 -5.95 2.71
C PHE A 164 -16.96 -5.15 3.53
N THR A 165 -16.00 -5.84 4.09
CA THR A 165 -14.82 -5.22 4.73
C THR A 165 -13.58 -5.53 3.91
N PRO A 166 -13.03 -4.55 3.17
CA PRO A 166 -11.84 -4.77 2.35
C PRO A 166 -10.59 -5.00 3.22
N THR A 167 -9.77 -5.96 2.80
CA THR A 167 -8.45 -6.20 3.39
C THR A 167 -7.35 -5.43 2.69
N ASP A 168 -7.52 -5.18 1.37
CA ASP A 168 -6.61 -4.40 0.53
C ASP A 168 -7.37 -3.78 -0.66
N ASP A 169 -6.68 -2.95 -1.45
CA ASP A 169 -7.31 -2.19 -2.53
C ASP A 169 -7.47 -3.01 -3.81
N CYS A 170 -6.58 -3.99 -4.07
CA CYS A 170 -6.75 -4.94 -5.16
C CYS A 170 -8.01 -5.77 -4.98
N GLY A 171 -8.31 -6.22 -3.76
CA GLY A 171 -9.53 -6.94 -3.43
C GLY A 171 -10.80 -6.12 -3.67
N VAL A 172 -10.74 -4.81 -3.46
CA VAL A 172 -11.86 -3.90 -3.79
C VAL A 172 -12.09 -3.86 -5.29
N VAL A 173 -11.03 -3.71 -6.10
CA VAL A 173 -11.17 -3.71 -7.58
C VAL A 173 -11.70 -5.04 -8.08
N LEU A 174 -11.12 -6.16 -7.64
CA LEU A 174 -11.55 -7.51 -8.06
C LEU A 174 -13.03 -7.78 -7.76
N ARG A 175 -13.54 -7.27 -6.63
CA ARG A 175 -14.94 -7.50 -6.23
C ARG A 175 -15.91 -6.64 -7.01
N TYR A 176 -15.62 -5.36 -7.21
CA TYR A 176 -16.59 -4.39 -7.74
C TYR A 176 -16.39 -4.05 -9.21
N LEU A 177 -15.24 -4.35 -9.76
CA LEU A 177 -14.88 -4.13 -11.15
C LEU A 177 -14.29 -5.41 -11.75
N PRO A 178 -15.03 -6.52 -11.83
CA PRO A 178 -14.51 -7.83 -12.23
C PRO A 178 -13.95 -7.87 -13.66
N ASP A 179 -14.30 -6.90 -14.49
CA ASP A 179 -13.78 -6.77 -15.86
C ASP A 179 -12.42 -6.04 -15.91
N VAL A 180 -11.95 -5.49 -14.78
CA VAL A 180 -10.64 -4.85 -14.68
C VAL A 180 -9.63 -5.85 -14.13
N PRO A 181 -8.71 -6.37 -14.96
CA PRO A 181 -7.68 -7.27 -14.48
C PRO A 181 -6.68 -6.55 -13.57
N VAL A 182 -6.31 -7.19 -12.46
CA VAL A 182 -5.23 -6.71 -11.58
C VAL A 182 -3.95 -7.47 -11.91
N HIS A 183 -2.98 -6.78 -12.51
CA HIS A 183 -1.71 -7.38 -12.92
C HIS A 183 -0.71 -7.44 -11.78
N ILE A 184 0.11 -8.50 -11.72
CA ILE A 184 1.12 -8.66 -10.67
C ILE A 184 2.39 -7.91 -11.05
N VAL A 185 2.91 -7.11 -10.11
CA VAL A 185 4.26 -6.57 -10.09
C VAL A 185 5.07 -7.36 -9.06
N GLN A 186 6.27 -7.78 -9.43
CA GLN A 186 7.14 -8.56 -8.55
C GLN A 186 7.56 -7.73 -7.33
N GLY A 187 7.22 -8.21 -6.15
CA GLY A 187 7.65 -7.65 -4.88
C GLY A 187 8.99 -8.21 -4.40
N SER A 188 9.28 -8.00 -3.13
CA SER A 188 10.50 -8.50 -2.47
C SER A 188 10.16 -9.11 -1.12
N GLU A 189 10.83 -10.22 -0.78
CA GLU A 189 10.76 -10.81 0.57
C GLU A 189 11.21 -9.81 1.65
N ARG A 190 12.02 -8.82 1.29
CA ARG A 190 12.50 -7.76 2.18
C ARG A 190 11.44 -6.68 2.42
N ASN A 191 10.44 -6.53 1.56
CA ASN A 191 9.38 -5.52 1.69
C ASN A 191 8.33 -5.99 2.73
N ILE A 192 8.81 -6.29 3.94
CA ILE A 192 7.97 -6.76 5.05
C ILE A 192 7.07 -5.65 5.59
N LYS A 193 5.95 -6.05 6.18
CA LYS A 193 5.04 -5.14 6.89
C LYS A 193 5.34 -5.22 8.39
N VAL A 194 5.78 -4.13 8.98
CA VAL A 194 5.94 -4.00 10.44
C VAL A 194 4.54 -3.95 11.06
N THR A 195 4.14 -5.04 11.67
CA THR A 195 2.81 -5.23 12.28
C THR A 195 2.92 -5.32 13.78
N TYR A 196 3.92 -6.05 14.25
CA TYR A 196 4.21 -6.29 15.66
C TYR A 196 5.54 -5.67 16.06
N PRO A 197 5.77 -5.36 17.35
CA PRO A 197 7.07 -4.87 17.84
C PRO A 197 8.25 -5.80 17.50
N SER A 198 8.01 -7.11 17.42
CA SER A 198 8.99 -8.13 17.02
C SER A 198 9.48 -8.00 15.58
N ASP A 199 8.75 -7.28 14.72
CA ASP A 199 9.12 -7.10 13.31
C ASP A 199 10.21 -6.03 13.14
N LEU A 200 10.35 -5.10 14.10
CA LEU A 200 11.34 -4.03 14.03
C LEU A 200 12.78 -4.55 13.97
N PRO A 201 13.23 -5.47 14.84
CA PRO A 201 14.59 -6.05 14.74
C PRO A 201 14.81 -6.77 13.40
N VAL A 202 13.79 -7.43 12.87
CA VAL A 202 13.86 -8.09 11.55
C VAL A 202 14.02 -7.05 10.43
N ALA A 203 13.20 -5.99 10.46
CA ALA A 203 13.31 -4.88 9.50
C ALA A 203 14.69 -4.22 9.56
N GLU A 204 15.24 -4.01 10.76
CA GLU A 204 16.57 -3.41 10.94
C GLU A 204 17.70 -4.30 10.40
N ALA A 205 17.62 -5.61 10.63
CA ALA A 205 18.57 -6.56 10.07
C ALA A 205 18.53 -6.59 8.53
N LEU A 206 17.31 -6.56 7.96
CA LEU A 206 17.12 -6.48 6.52
C LEU A 206 17.65 -5.16 5.94
N LEU A 207 17.43 -4.03 6.60
CA LEU A 207 17.93 -2.73 6.16
C LEU A 207 19.46 -2.73 6.08
N ARG A 208 20.14 -3.18 7.15
CA ARG A 208 21.62 -3.26 7.21
C ARG A 208 22.23 -4.21 6.18
N ALA A 209 21.53 -5.26 5.78
CA ALA A 209 22.00 -6.20 4.77
C ALA A 209 21.84 -5.68 3.32
N ALA A 210 21.32 -4.46 3.13
CA ALA A 210 21.18 -3.79 1.83
C ALA A 210 22.35 -2.84 1.53
N ASP A 211 23.05 -2.42 2.60
CA ASP A 211 24.27 -1.61 2.53
C ASP A 211 25.49 -2.52 2.28
#